data_466fb104e5523aa2aef04fed56a4f58d
#
_entry.id   466fb104e5523aa2aef04fed56a4f58d
#
_cell.length_a   1.000
_cell.length_b   1.000
_cell.length_c   1.000
_cell.angle_alpha   90.00
_cell.angle_beta   90.00
_cell.angle_gamma   90.00
#
_symmetry.space_group_name_H-M   'P 1'
#
loop_
_entity.id
_entity.type
_entity.pdbx_description
1 polymer ?
#
loop_
_entity_poly.entity_id
_entity_poly.type
_entity_poly.pdbx_seq_one_letter_code
_entity_poly.pdbx_strand_id
1 'polypeptide(L)' 'MGTRAVLALGANLGDREATLRGAALELAAHPRITLVRASPIVRSRPVGGPAGQGDYLNAVVEVETELS' A
#
# COMPACT_ATOMS: atom_id res chain seq x y z
N MET A 1 -11.32 -11.96 -17.59
CA MET A 1 -11.79 -12.06 -16.20
C MET A 1 -10.59 -12.00 -15.28
N GLY A 2 -10.62 -11.15 -14.30
CA GLY A 2 -9.48 -10.96 -13.41
C GLY A 2 -9.58 -11.77 -12.13
N THR A 3 -8.50 -11.76 -11.39
CA THR A 3 -8.39 -12.39 -10.07
C THR A 3 -8.39 -11.29 -9.02
N ARG A 4 -9.14 -11.49 -7.93
CA ARG A 4 -9.10 -10.60 -6.77
C ARG A 4 -7.84 -10.83 -5.97
N ALA A 5 -7.22 -9.74 -5.55
CA ALA A 5 -6.03 -9.80 -4.70
C ALA A 5 -6.11 -8.68 -3.67
N VAL A 6 -5.53 -8.92 -2.51
CA VAL A 6 -5.42 -7.94 -1.44
C VAL A 6 -3.94 -7.67 -1.22
N LEU A 7 -3.55 -6.40 -1.32
CA LEU A 7 -2.17 -5.98 -1.19
C LEU A 7 -2.02 -5.10 0.05
N ALA A 8 -1.04 -5.39 0.88
CA ALA A 8 -0.69 -4.54 2.00
C ALA A 8 0.46 -3.62 1.57
N LEU A 9 0.29 -2.34 1.80
CA LEU A 9 1.30 -1.32 1.49
C LEU A 9 1.79 -0.72 2.79
N GLY A 10 3.10 -0.53 2.89
CA GLY A 10 3.68 0.09 4.08
C GLY A 10 4.84 1.00 3.73
N ALA A 11 4.99 2.09 4.47
CA ALA A 11 6.10 3.03 4.33
C ALA A 11 6.55 3.51 5.69
N ASN A 12 7.86 3.59 5.89
CA ASN A 12 8.46 4.00 7.17
C ASN A 12 9.38 5.22 7.02
N LEU A 13 10.03 5.38 5.88
CA LEU A 13 11.04 6.43 5.69
C LEU A 13 10.51 7.56 4.81
N GLY A 14 11.00 8.77 5.06
CA GLY A 14 10.69 9.95 4.26
C GLY A 14 9.24 10.37 4.38
N ASP A 15 8.68 10.87 3.29
CA ASP A 15 7.26 11.22 3.20
C ASP A 15 6.43 9.97 2.97
N ARG A 16 6.05 9.34 4.07
CA ARG A 16 5.35 8.05 4.08
C ARG A 16 4.01 8.12 3.36
N GLU A 17 3.29 9.21 3.56
CA GLU A 17 1.97 9.38 2.94
C GLU A 17 2.10 9.51 1.42
N ALA A 18 3.04 10.32 0.94
CA ALA A 18 3.29 10.44 -0.49
C ALA A 18 3.74 9.12 -1.11
N THR A 19 4.54 8.34 -0.39
CA THR A 19 4.99 7.02 -0.85
C THR A 19 3.80 6.08 -1.03
N LEU A 20 2.90 6.02 -0.05
CA LEU A 20 1.70 5.17 -0.15
C LEU A 20 0.76 5.62 -1.27
N ARG A 21 0.55 6.93 -1.40
CA ARG A 21 -0.28 7.48 -2.48
C ARG A 21 0.31 7.18 -3.84
N GLY A 22 1.63 7.32 -3.98
CA GLY A 22 2.33 7.02 -5.23
C GLY A 22 2.17 5.56 -5.63
N ALA A 23 2.30 4.64 -4.68
CA ALA A 23 2.10 3.21 -4.93
C ALA A 23 0.67 2.92 -5.39
N ALA A 24 -0.33 3.50 -4.72
CA ALA A 24 -1.73 3.31 -5.09
C ALA A 24 -2.02 3.88 -6.48
N LEU A 25 -1.46 5.05 -6.81
CA LEU A 25 -1.64 5.65 -8.13
C LEU A 25 -1.00 4.80 -9.23
N GLU A 26 0.16 4.23 -8.99
CA GLU A 26 0.81 3.33 -9.95
C GLU A 26 -0.04 2.09 -10.20
N LEU A 27 -0.60 1.51 -9.15
CA LEU A 27 -1.51 0.38 -9.29
C LEU A 27 -2.76 0.75 -10.09
N ALA A 28 -3.36 1.89 -9.76
CA ALA A 28 -4.58 2.34 -10.46
C ALA A 28 -4.32 2.68 -11.92
N ALA A 29 -3.11 3.10 -12.27
CA ALA A 29 -2.73 3.43 -13.64
C ALA A 29 -2.34 2.22 -14.48
N HIS A 30 -2.11 1.06 -13.84
CA HIS A 30 -1.70 -0.13 -14.58
C HIS A 30 -2.85 -0.66 -15.43
N PRO A 31 -2.63 -0.95 -16.75
CA PRO A 31 -3.72 -1.32 -17.65
C PRO A 31 -4.40 -2.65 -17.33
N ARG A 32 -3.73 -3.52 -16.58
CA ARG A 32 -4.25 -4.85 -16.21
C ARG A 32 -4.63 -4.98 -14.76
N ILE A 33 -4.66 -3.87 -14.04
CA ILE A 33 -5.04 -3.84 -12.63
C ILE A 33 -6.15 -2.82 -12.45
N THR A 34 -7.22 -3.24 -11.80
CA THR A 34 -8.31 -2.34 -11.39
C THR A 34 -8.29 -2.23 -9.88
N LEU A 35 -8.12 -1.01 -9.40
CA LEU A 35 -8.22 -0.73 -7.97
C LEU A 35 -9.70 -0.75 -7.58
N VAL A 36 -10.08 -1.70 -6.72
CA VAL A 36 -11.47 -1.88 -6.32
C VAL A 36 -11.79 -1.04 -5.11
N ARG A 37 -10.96 -1.09 -4.09
CA ARG A 37 -11.09 -0.24 -2.90
C ARG A 37 -9.80 -0.19 -2.13
N ALA A 38 -9.67 0.84 -1.29
CA ALA A 38 -8.51 1.01 -0.44
C ALA A 38 -8.97 1.32 0.99
N SER A 39 -8.22 0.83 1.98
CA SER A 39 -8.46 1.15 3.36
C SER A 39 -7.98 2.58 3.67
N PRO A 40 -8.41 3.16 4.80
CA PRO A 40 -7.74 4.32 5.36
C PRO A 40 -6.28 3.99 5.67
N ILE A 41 -5.44 5.03 5.72
CA ILE A 41 -4.06 4.87 6.15
C ILE A 41 -4.05 4.67 7.67
N VAL A 42 -3.36 3.64 8.12
CA VAL A 42 -3.26 3.27 9.52
C VAL A 42 -1.81 3.34 9.96
N ARG A 43 -1.58 3.91 11.13
CA ARG A 43 -0.24 4.01 11.72
C ARG A 43 0.03 2.77 12.57
N SER A 44 1.25 2.21 12.45
CA SER A 44 1.69 1.12 13.31
C SER A 44 3.12 1.36 13.78
N ARG A 45 3.44 0.90 14.98
CA ARG A 45 4.78 1.01 15.52
C ARG A 45 5.66 -0.12 15.00
N PRO A 46 6.94 0.18 14.68
CA PRO A 46 7.88 -0.90 14.38
C PRO A 46 8.07 -1.78 15.62
N VAL A 47 8.21 -3.09 15.40
CA VAL A 47 8.49 -4.06 16.45
C VAL A 47 9.96 -4.43 16.37
N GLY A 48 10.73 -4.06 17.40
CA GLY A 48 12.19 -4.24 17.39
C GLY A 48 12.89 -3.19 16.53
N GLY A 49 14.16 -3.42 16.25
CA GLY A 49 14.99 -2.51 15.46
C GLY A 49 15.59 -1.35 16.27
N PRO A 50 16.28 -0.41 15.59
CA PRO A 50 16.96 0.68 16.26
C PRO A 50 16.00 1.64 16.96
N ALA A 51 16.47 2.26 18.03
CA ALA A 51 15.77 3.35 18.69
C ALA A 51 15.61 4.55 17.76
N GLY A 52 14.53 5.30 17.91
CA GLY A 52 14.26 6.48 17.10
C GLY A 52 13.63 6.21 15.75
N GLN A 53 13.33 4.95 15.44
CA GLN A 53 12.63 4.60 14.22
C GLN A 53 11.19 5.12 14.26
N GLY A 54 10.75 5.78 13.17
CA GLY A 54 9.38 6.29 13.06
C GLY A 54 8.35 5.18 12.85
N ASP A 55 7.09 5.54 13.11
CA ASP A 55 5.98 4.63 12.87
C ASP A 55 5.81 4.37 11.36
N TYR A 56 5.35 3.17 11.04
CA TYR A 56 4.91 2.86 9.70
C TYR A 56 3.54 3.48 9.43
N LEU A 57 3.34 3.92 8.20
CA LEU A 57 2.00 4.11 7.66
C LEU A 57 1.66 2.93 6.78
N ASN A 58 0.47 2.40 6.95
CA ASN A 58 0.01 1.20 6.26
C ASN A 58 -1.35 1.43 5.63
N ALA A 59 -1.56 0.79 4.48
CA ALA A 59 -2.87 0.74 3.86
C ALA A 59 -3.04 -0.63 3.22
N VAL A 60 -4.28 -1.04 3.04
CA VAL A 60 -4.62 -2.27 2.33
C VAL A 60 -5.44 -1.89 1.12
N VAL A 61 -5.08 -2.41 -0.03
CA VAL A 61 -5.84 -2.19 -1.25
C VAL A 61 -6.35 -3.51 -1.80
N GLU A 62 -7.56 -3.50 -2.29
CA GLU A 62 -8.14 -4.62 -3.00
C GLU A 62 -8.14 -4.31 -4.48
N VAL A 63 -7.59 -5.22 -5.26
CA VAL A 63 -7.47 -5.04 -6.70
C VAL A 63 -8.08 -6.23 -7.43
N GLU A 64 -8.44 -6.00 -8.67
CA GLU A 64 -8.73 -7.05 -9.62
C GLU A 64 -7.65 -7.01 -10.68
N THR A 65 -6.98 -8.13 -10.92
CA THR A 65 -5.82 -8.16 -11.79
C THR A 65 -5.97 -9.26 -12.84
N GLU A 66 -5.53 -8.94 -14.06
CA GLU A 66 -5.41 -9.92 -15.15
C GLU A 66 -3.99 -10.50 -15.22
N LEU A 67 -3.12 -10.06 -14.34
CA LEU A 67 -1.75 -10.59 -14.28
C LEU A 67 -1.77 -11.97 -13.63
N SER A 68 -0.92 -12.84 -14.13
CA SER A 68 -0.74 -14.18 -13.58
C SER A 68 0.21 -14.18 -12.38
#